data_b3fcc0e97b19c7e85e5a7e1a665ec26e
#
_entry.id   b3fcc0e97b19c7e85e5a7e1a665ec26e
#
_cell.length_a   1.000
_cell.length_b   1.000
_cell.length_c   1.000
_cell.angle_alpha   90.00
_cell.angle_beta   90.00
_cell.angle_gamma   90.00
#
_symmetry.space_group_name_H-M   'P 1'
#
loop_
_entity.id
_entity.type
_entity.pdbx_description
1 polymer ?
#
loop_
_entity_poly.entity_id
_entity_poly.type
_entity_poly.pdbx_seq_one_letter_code
_entity_poly.pdbx_strand_id
1 'polypeptide(L)'
;MLNYFVMKRREMLKKSGAALLGVSLMGLPSLAQNADNKTDKSRKRKKLLVIGAHPDDPESNAGGTIVLMKRAGWDVTCLYMTKGEAGIQGKSHDESAAIRVEEAKSACKVLGAKPVFLTQIDGSSEINKERYAEMKEAIAKENPDIVITHWPIDSHADHRVCASLVYDAWRRLGYPFELYYSESMTGLQSQFFHPTDYVNISEVADIKRESLYCHKSQLPDDWYDDWHGGMEKFRGREISCAAAEGFIHLNRAENDIKF
;
A
#
# COMPACT_ATOMS: atom_id res chain seq x y z
N MET A 1 -19.32 -33.25 -30.63
CA MET A 1 -20.00 -31.96 -30.34
C MET A 1 -20.37 -31.95 -28.86
N LEU A 2 -19.59 -31.30 -28.04
CA LEU A 2 -19.89 -31.11 -26.60
C LEU A 2 -20.62 -29.78 -26.45
N ASN A 3 -21.90 -29.86 -26.08
CA ASN A 3 -22.68 -28.68 -25.72
C ASN A 3 -22.31 -28.25 -24.30
N TYR A 4 -21.59 -27.13 -24.19
CA TYR A 4 -21.39 -26.44 -22.91
C TYR A 4 -22.66 -25.67 -22.53
N PHE A 5 -23.36 -26.12 -21.53
CA PHE A 5 -24.48 -25.43 -20.91
C PHE A 5 -23.91 -24.33 -20.00
N VAL A 6 -23.91 -23.08 -20.47
CA VAL A 6 -23.63 -21.91 -19.64
C VAL A 6 -24.90 -21.50 -18.92
N MET A 7 -25.05 -21.93 -17.68
CA MET A 7 -26.14 -21.47 -16.81
C MET A 7 -25.91 -20.01 -16.39
N LYS A 8 -26.84 -19.12 -16.69
CA LYS A 8 -26.79 -17.71 -16.29
C LYS A 8 -26.91 -17.60 -14.77
N ARG A 9 -26.01 -16.83 -14.16
CA ARG A 9 -25.88 -16.59 -12.69
C ARG A 9 -27.20 -16.25 -11.97
N ARG A 10 -28.22 -15.74 -12.69
CA ARG A 10 -29.55 -15.40 -12.17
C ARG A 10 -30.42 -16.62 -11.85
N GLU A 11 -30.18 -17.79 -12.40
CA GLU A 11 -30.96 -18.98 -12.14
C GLU A 11 -30.48 -19.82 -10.94
N MET A 12 -29.19 -19.69 -10.58
CA MET A 12 -28.62 -20.31 -9.37
C MET A 12 -29.18 -19.69 -8.07
N LEU A 13 -29.51 -18.41 -8.06
CA LEU A 13 -30.03 -17.70 -6.88
C LEU A 13 -31.53 -18.00 -6.60
N LYS A 14 -32.27 -18.55 -7.55
CA LYS A 14 -33.69 -18.89 -7.36
C LYS A 14 -33.96 -20.27 -6.74
N LYS A 15 -32.94 -21.13 -6.62
CA LYS A 15 -33.08 -22.48 -6.04
C LYS A 15 -32.65 -22.62 -4.58
N SER A 16 -32.17 -21.54 -3.94
CA SER A 16 -31.72 -21.53 -2.53
C SER A 16 -32.70 -20.87 -1.56
N GLY A 17 -33.90 -20.58 -1.97
CA GLY A 17 -34.86 -19.84 -1.19
C GLY A 17 -36.09 -20.70 -0.78
N ALA A 18 -35.96 -21.56 0.18
CA ALA A 18 -37.12 -22.04 0.95
C ALA A 18 -36.67 -22.81 2.22
N ALA A 19 -36.43 -22.10 3.30
CA ALA A 19 -36.61 -22.57 4.66
C ALA A 19 -36.66 -21.35 5.61
N LEU A 20 -37.82 -20.69 5.64
CA LEU A 20 -38.19 -19.75 6.70
C LEU A 20 -38.85 -20.54 7.80
N LEU A 21 -38.18 -20.79 8.90
CA LEU A 21 -38.77 -21.14 10.17
C LEU A 21 -38.80 -19.88 11.04
N GLY A 22 -40.01 -19.51 11.42
CA GLY A 22 -40.29 -18.34 12.24
C GLY A 22 -39.70 -18.44 13.64
N VAL A 23 -39.08 -17.37 14.09
CA VAL A 23 -38.84 -17.11 15.50
C VAL A 23 -39.45 -15.77 15.83
N SER A 24 -40.34 -15.84 16.81
CA SER A 24 -41.15 -14.78 17.40
C SER A 24 -40.29 -13.61 17.91
N LEU A 25 -40.69 -12.41 17.53
CA LEU A 25 -40.19 -11.17 18.14
C LEU A 25 -40.69 -11.06 19.58
N MET A 26 -39.84 -11.22 20.55
CA MET A 26 -40.02 -10.67 21.89
C MET A 26 -38.97 -9.57 22.15
N GLY A 27 -39.47 -8.43 22.55
CA GLY A 27 -38.84 -7.15 22.69
C GLY A 27 -37.44 -7.10 23.32
N LEU A 28 -36.57 -6.36 22.64
CA LEU A 28 -35.37 -5.81 23.22
C LEU A 28 -35.57 -4.29 23.35
N PRO A 29 -35.24 -3.69 24.52
CA PRO A 29 -35.38 -2.25 24.71
C PRO A 29 -34.40 -1.51 23.81
N SER A 30 -34.90 -0.47 23.16
CA SER A 30 -34.14 0.53 22.42
C SER A 30 -33.11 1.18 23.35
N LEU A 31 -31.85 0.74 23.25
CA LEU A 31 -30.72 1.50 23.72
C LEU A 31 -30.30 2.49 22.63
N ALA A 32 -31.00 3.63 22.59
CA ALA A 32 -30.45 4.83 22.00
C ALA A 32 -29.24 5.22 22.86
N GLN A 33 -28.08 4.68 22.54
CA GLN A 33 -26.82 5.17 23.10
C GLN A 33 -26.49 6.48 22.40
N ASN A 34 -26.62 7.56 23.17
CA ASN A 34 -25.99 8.83 22.89
C ASN A 34 -24.50 8.57 22.63
N ALA A 35 -24.09 8.65 21.37
CA ALA A 35 -22.70 8.70 21.00
C ALA A 35 -22.18 10.09 21.42
N ASP A 36 -21.89 10.27 22.71
CA ASP A 36 -21.00 11.33 23.17
C ASP A 36 -19.61 11.03 22.57
N ASN A 37 -19.35 11.65 21.43
CA ASN A 37 -18.08 11.60 20.71
C ASN A 37 -17.05 12.48 21.47
N LYS A 38 -16.76 12.12 22.73
CA LYS A 38 -15.57 12.59 23.42
C LYS A 38 -14.39 11.85 22.83
N THR A 39 -13.76 12.46 21.80
CA THR A 39 -12.43 12.03 21.35
C THR A 39 -11.51 12.01 22.56
N ASP A 40 -11.17 10.82 23.02
CA ASP A 40 -10.15 10.63 24.05
C ASP A 40 -8.81 11.12 23.50
N LYS A 41 -8.45 12.37 23.85
CA LYS A 41 -7.20 13.01 23.44
C LYS A 41 -5.95 12.33 24.03
N SER A 42 -6.11 11.31 24.88
CA SER A 42 -5.01 10.57 25.49
C SER A 42 -4.51 9.42 24.61
N ARG A 43 -5.29 8.95 23.62
CA ARG A 43 -4.91 7.85 22.75
C ARG A 43 -3.92 8.32 21.69
N LYS A 44 -2.67 7.87 21.79
CA LYS A 44 -1.65 8.11 20.76
C LYS A 44 -2.19 7.68 19.40
N ARG A 45 -2.14 8.56 18.39
CA ARG A 45 -2.57 8.22 17.02
C ARG A 45 -1.72 7.08 16.50
N LYS A 46 -2.36 6.14 15.82
CA LYS A 46 -1.67 5.08 15.08
C LYS A 46 -0.93 5.66 13.87
N LYS A 47 0.15 5.00 13.48
CA LYS A 47 1.04 5.47 12.42
C LYS A 47 1.22 4.43 11.33
N LEU A 48 1.01 4.85 10.10
CA LEU A 48 1.36 4.12 8.89
C LEU A 48 2.63 4.73 8.27
N LEU A 49 3.60 3.90 7.96
CA LEU A 49 4.79 4.26 7.20
C LEU A 49 4.80 3.47 5.89
N VAL A 50 4.72 4.16 4.76
CA VAL A 50 4.87 3.54 3.44
C VAL A 50 6.25 3.89 2.90
N ILE A 51 7.05 2.86 2.57
CA ILE A 51 8.44 3.01 2.18
C ILE A 51 8.61 2.54 0.74
N GLY A 52 8.94 3.48 -0.14
CA GLY A 52 9.30 3.23 -1.53
C GLY A 52 10.77 3.48 -1.81
N ALA A 53 11.28 2.94 -2.90
CA ALA A 53 12.62 3.23 -3.39
C ALA A 53 12.69 4.64 -3.99
N HIS A 54 11.68 5.03 -4.76
CA HIS A 54 11.64 6.28 -5.52
C HIS A 54 10.43 7.15 -5.16
N PRO A 55 10.48 8.47 -5.45
CA PRO A 55 9.31 9.32 -5.52
C PRO A 55 8.33 8.77 -6.56
N ASP A 56 7.12 8.40 -6.16
CA ASP A 56 6.00 7.76 -6.84
C ASP A 56 5.62 6.35 -6.31
N ASP A 57 6.56 5.59 -5.75
CA ASP A 57 6.31 4.23 -5.27
C ASP A 57 5.24 4.15 -4.15
N PRO A 58 5.30 4.95 -3.08
CA PRO A 58 4.26 4.92 -2.05
C PRO A 58 2.87 5.24 -2.61
N GLU A 59 2.80 6.17 -3.54
CA GLU A 59 1.59 6.61 -4.20
C GLU A 59 1.01 5.52 -5.10
N SER A 60 1.86 4.89 -5.90
CA SER A 60 1.44 3.84 -6.83
C SER A 60 1.05 2.55 -6.13
N ASN A 61 1.81 2.17 -5.12
CA ASN A 61 1.66 0.87 -4.45
C ASN A 61 0.57 0.87 -3.37
N ALA A 62 0.35 2.01 -2.68
CA ALA A 62 -0.53 2.09 -1.51
C ALA A 62 -1.30 3.41 -1.38
N GLY A 63 -1.41 4.22 -2.45
CA GLY A 63 -2.02 5.55 -2.40
C GLY A 63 -3.45 5.55 -1.88
N GLY A 64 -4.27 4.59 -2.31
CA GLY A 64 -5.64 4.43 -1.81
C GLY A 64 -5.69 4.06 -0.34
N THR A 65 -4.85 3.13 0.09
CA THR A 65 -4.70 2.74 1.51
C THR A 65 -4.25 3.93 2.35
N ILE A 66 -3.30 4.75 1.88
CA ILE A 66 -2.86 5.98 2.54
C ILE A 66 -4.05 6.91 2.81
N VAL A 67 -4.85 7.19 1.79
CA VAL A 67 -6.04 8.07 1.91
C VAL A 67 -7.04 7.52 2.93
N LEU A 68 -7.33 6.22 2.87
CA LEU A 68 -8.28 5.59 3.80
C LEU A 68 -7.76 5.63 5.25
N MET A 69 -6.48 5.36 5.48
CA MET A 69 -5.87 5.45 6.80
C MET A 69 -5.88 6.90 7.33
N LYS A 70 -5.60 7.89 6.48
CA LYS A 70 -5.74 9.31 6.85
C LYS A 70 -7.16 9.66 7.26
N ARG A 71 -8.17 9.23 6.50
CA ARG A 71 -9.59 9.42 6.84
C ARG A 71 -9.96 8.75 8.17
N ALA A 72 -9.33 7.61 8.48
CA ALA A 72 -9.47 6.91 9.77
C ALA A 72 -8.70 7.58 10.94
N GLY A 73 -8.03 8.71 10.70
CA GLY A 73 -7.33 9.50 11.74
C GLY A 73 -5.91 9.05 12.05
N TRP A 74 -5.29 8.22 11.20
CA TRP A 74 -3.89 7.82 11.35
C TRP A 74 -2.94 8.94 10.92
N ASP A 75 -1.75 8.97 11.52
CA ASP A 75 -0.64 9.72 10.98
C ASP A 75 0.06 8.87 9.91
N VAL A 76 0.26 9.43 8.71
CA VAL A 76 0.85 8.70 7.59
C VAL A 76 2.10 9.41 7.08
N THR A 77 3.18 8.63 6.91
CA THR A 77 4.44 9.08 6.31
C THR A 77 4.73 8.26 5.06
N CYS A 78 5.06 8.93 3.95
CA CYS A 78 5.68 8.34 2.78
C CYS A 78 7.20 8.56 2.89
N LEU A 79 7.97 7.47 2.94
CA LEU A 79 9.42 7.52 3.00
C LEU A 79 9.98 7.02 1.66
N TYR A 80 10.85 7.82 1.07
CA TYR A 80 11.51 7.55 -0.19
C TYR A 80 13.00 7.27 0.09
N MET A 81 13.47 6.10 -0.33
CA MET A 81 14.86 5.67 -0.10
C MET A 81 15.85 6.52 -0.92
N THR A 82 15.44 6.95 -2.12
CA THR A 82 16.18 7.86 -3.01
C THR A 82 15.36 9.12 -3.26
N LYS A 83 15.90 10.07 -4.02
CA LYS A 83 15.18 11.25 -4.50
C LYS A 83 14.84 11.16 -5.98
N GLY A 84 15.04 10.00 -6.61
CA GLY A 84 14.81 9.78 -8.03
C GLY A 84 15.82 10.47 -8.94
N GLU A 85 17.08 10.48 -8.54
CA GLU A 85 18.19 11.21 -9.18
C GLU A 85 18.39 10.81 -10.64
N ALA A 86 18.19 9.54 -10.99
CA ALA A 86 18.34 9.03 -12.35
C ALA A 86 17.05 9.03 -13.18
N GLY A 87 15.91 9.43 -12.60
CA GLY A 87 14.58 9.26 -13.17
C GLY A 87 14.18 10.22 -14.29
N ILE A 88 15.00 11.19 -14.69
CA ILE A 88 14.66 12.14 -15.76
C ILE A 88 15.77 12.17 -16.81
N GLN A 89 15.46 11.65 -17.99
CA GLN A 89 16.42 11.59 -19.09
C GLN A 89 16.92 12.99 -19.49
N GLY A 90 18.23 13.14 -19.64
CA GLY A 90 18.87 14.37 -20.09
C GLY A 90 19.06 15.44 -19.01
N LYS A 91 18.70 15.14 -17.75
CA LYS A 91 18.99 16.00 -16.60
C LYS A 91 20.12 15.44 -15.75
N SER A 92 20.79 16.32 -15.01
CA SER A 92 21.72 15.90 -13.95
C SER A 92 20.96 15.27 -12.79
N HIS A 93 21.67 14.50 -11.94
CA HIS A 93 21.11 13.92 -10.73
C HIS A 93 20.51 14.98 -9.80
N ASP A 94 21.19 16.09 -9.61
CA ASP A 94 20.71 17.17 -8.74
C ASP A 94 19.44 17.85 -9.29
N GLU A 95 19.37 18.09 -10.61
CA GLU A 95 18.16 18.63 -11.23
C GLU A 95 16.97 17.66 -11.16
N SER A 96 17.22 16.37 -11.42
CA SER A 96 16.19 15.33 -11.32
C SER A 96 15.68 15.21 -9.90
N ALA A 97 16.58 15.13 -8.91
CA ALA A 97 16.23 15.08 -7.49
C ALA A 97 15.40 16.29 -7.07
N ALA A 98 15.80 17.51 -7.46
CA ALA A 98 15.07 18.71 -7.12
C ALA A 98 13.62 18.69 -7.64
N ILE A 99 13.41 18.26 -8.88
CA ILE A 99 12.08 18.15 -9.49
C ILE A 99 11.26 17.07 -8.79
N ARG A 100 11.78 15.85 -8.68
CA ARG A 100 11.05 14.70 -8.15
C ARG A 100 10.71 14.84 -6.68
N VAL A 101 11.53 15.49 -5.89
CA VAL A 101 11.24 15.85 -4.49
C VAL A 101 10.02 16.78 -4.38
N GLU A 102 9.92 17.81 -5.23
CA GLU A 102 8.76 18.71 -5.22
C GLU A 102 7.48 18.03 -5.73
N GLU A 103 7.59 17.12 -6.70
CA GLU A 103 6.49 16.28 -7.16
C GLU A 103 5.97 15.37 -6.04
N ALA A 104 6.86 14.67 -5.33
CA ALA A 104 6.51 13.83 -4.18
C ALA A 104 5.88 14.62 -3.03
N LYS A 105 6.38 15.83 -2.73
CA LYS A 105 5.75 16.71 -1.75
C LYS A 105 4.32 17.10 -2.16
N SER A 106 4.11 17.35 -3.45
CA SER A 106 2.80 17.67 -4.00
C SER A 106 1.86 16.47 -3.92
N ALA A 107 2.33 15.27 -4.27
CA ALA A 107 1.61 14.02 -4.14
C ALA A 107 1.23 13.71 -2.69
N CYS A 108 2.18 13.81 -1.77
CA CYS A 108 1.92 13.67 -0.33
C CYS A 108 0.89 14.66 0.19
N LYS A 109 0.85 15.89 -0.34
CA LYS A 109 -0.19 16.87 0.02
C LYS A 109 -1.58 16.42 -0.42
N VAL A 110 -1.72 15.83 -1.61
CA VAL A 110 -2.99 15.25 -2.10
C VAL A 110 -3.41 14.10 -1.19
N LEU A 111 -2.50 13.19 -0.83
CA LEU A 111 -2.77 12.05 0.04
C LEU A 111 -2.97 12.42 1.52
N GLY A 112 -2.56 13.63 1.94
CA GLY A 112 -2.53 14.04 3.34
C GLY A 112 -1.42 13.38 4.15
N ALA A 113 -0.37 12.89 3.50
CA ALA A 113 0.79 12.23 4.11
C ALA A 113 1.98 13.20 4.30
N LYS A 114 2.96 12.79 5.11
CA LYS A 114 4.23 13.50 5.33
C LYS A 114 5.33 12.86 4.47
N PRO A 115 6.05 13.61 3.60
CA PRO A 115 7.18 13.06 2.86
C PRO A 115 8.46 13.04 3.73
N VAL A 116 9.25 11.98 3.61
CA VAL A 116 10.60 11.82 4.18
C VAL A 116 11.50 11.23 3.12
N PHE A 117 12.72 11.77 2.96
CA PHE A 117 13.70 11.31 1.98
C PHE A 117 14.96 10.83 2.69
N LEU A 118 15.49 9.67 2.26
CA LEU A 118 16.79 9.18 2.67
C LEU A 118 17.88 9.62 1.69
N THR A 119 19.04 8.98 1.78
CA THR A 119 20.25 9.47 1.11
C THR A 119 20.82 8.50 0.07
N GLN A 120 20.11 7.42 -0.27
CA GLN A 120 20.53 6.54 -1.37
C GLN A 120 20.32 7.23 -2.72
N ILE A 121 21.06 6.80 -3.72
CA ILE A 121 21.03 7.36 -5.08
C ILE A 121 20.26 6.39 -5.97
N ASP A 122 19.29 6.91 -6.72
CA ASP A 122 18.49 6.19 -7.69
C ASP A 122 19.39 5.49 -8.74
N GLY A 123 19.11 4.22 -9.01
CA GLY A 123 19.88 3.36 -9.90
C GLY A 123 21.22 2.87 -9.34
N SER A 124 21.59 3.31 -8.13
CA SER A 124 22.86 2.97 -7.47
C SER A 124 22.69 2.61 -5.99
N SER A 125 21.52 2.12 -5.62
CA SER A 125 21.22 1.74 -4.24
C SER A 125 22.06 0.57 -3.77
N GLU A 126 22.52 0.64 -2.51
CA GLU A 126 23.45 -0.31 -1.92
C GLU A 126 22.89 -0.98 -0.67
N ILE A 127 23.36 -2.19 -0.41
CA ILE A 127 23.19 -2.89 0.86
C ILE A 127 24.55 -2.97 1.56
N ASN A 128 24.74 -2.14 2.57
CA ASN A 128 25.94 -2.11 3.41
C ASN A 128 25.59 -1.72 4.85
N LYS A 129 26.58 -1.67 5.73
CA LYS A 129 26.39 -1.42 7.16
C LYS A 129 25.74 -0.06 7.42
N GLU A 130 26.13 0.96 6.69
CA GLU A 130 25.63 2.33 6.80
C GLU A 130 24.17 2.41 6.37
N ARG A 131 23.81 1.74 5.29
CA ARG A 131 22.43 1.71 4.75
C ARG A 131 21.48 0.92 5.64
N TYR A 132 21.92 -0.17 6.24
CA TYR A 132 21.16 -0.86 7.29
C TYR A 132 20.88 0.05 8.50
N ALA A 133 21.89 0.83 8.93
CA ALA A 133 21.73 1.75 10.04
C ALA A 133 20.75 2.88 9.70
N GLU A 134 20.92 3.52 8.54
CA GLU A 134 20.07 4.61 8.06
C GLU A 134 18.57 4.20 8.02
N MET A 135 18.26 3.09 7.37
CA MET A 135 16.88 2.60 7.26
C MET A 135 16.30 2.28 8.64
N LYS A 136 17.06 1.57 9.47
CA LYS A 136 16.62 1.22 10.84
C LYS A 136 16.34 2.47 11.68
N GLU A 137 17.20 3.47 11.64
CA GLU A 137 17.05 4.72 12.39
C GLU A 137 15.87 5.54 11.87
N ALA A 138 15.66 5.61 10.56
CA ALA A 138 14.52 6.29 9.96
C ALA A 138 13.19 5.65 10.41
N ILE A 139 13.07 4.32 10.36
CA ILE A 139 11.88 3.60 10.81
C ILE A 139 11.68 3.77 12.32
N ALA A 140 12.74 3.64 13.13
CA ALA A 140 12.66 3.81 14.58
C ALA A 140 12.20 5.23 14.96
N LYS A 141 12.66 6.25 14.26
CA LYS A 141 12.26 7.66 14.45
C LYS A 141 10.77 7.89 14.16
N GLU A 142 10.25 7.32 13.08
CA GLU A 142 8.83 7.39 12.75
C GLU A 142 7.99 6.56 13.74
N ASN A 143 8.52 5.47 14.28
CA ASN A 143 7.87 4.58 15.26
C ASN A 143 6.46 4.16 14.79
N PRO A 144 6.35 3.45 13.64
CA PRO A 144 5.09 3.07 13.04
C PRO A 144 4.41 1.90 13.74
N ASP A 145 3.08 1.78 13.59
CA ASP A 145 2.30 0.58 13.91
C ASP A 145 2.26 -0.39 12.71
N ILE A 146 2.25 0.16 11.50
CA ILE A 146 2.25 -0.59 10.24
C ILE A 146 3.30 -0.01 9.30
N VAL A 147 4.05 -0.91 8.63
CA VAL A 147 4.94 -0.56 7.50
C VAL A 147 4.48 -1.30 6.26
N ILE A 148 4.41 -0.58 5.14
CA ILE A 148 4.22 -1.14 3.79
C ILE A 148 5.49 -0.84 2.99
N THR A 149 6.01 -1.82 2.25
CA THR A 149 7.19 -1.65 1.39
C THR A 149 7.13 -2.58 0.18
N HIS A 150 8.11 -2.50 -0.71
CA HIS A 150 8.20 -3.32 -1.91
C HIS A 150 8.27 -4.82 -1.63
N TRP A 151 7.71 -5.60 -2.54
CA TRP A 151 7.93 -7.04 -2.61
C TRP A 151 9.39 -7.33 -2.98
N PRO A 152 10.06 -8.30 -2.31
CA PRO A 152 11.50 -8.53 -2.50
C PRO A 152 11.86 -9.22 -3.83
N ILE A 153 10.89 -9.77 -4.57
CA ILE A 153 11.10 -10.37 -5.89
C ILE A 153 10.55 -9.41 -6.95
N ASP A 154 11.39 -8.46 -7.34
CA ASP A 154 11.04 -7.38 -8.27
C ASP A 154 12.12 -7.23 -9.33
N SER A 155 11.77 -6.80 -10.54
CA SER A 155 12.74 -6.57 -11.61
C SER A 155 13.63 -5.36 -11.33
N HIS A 156 13.13 -4.34 -10.59
CA HIS A 156 13.91 -3.16 -10.24
C HIS A 156 14.87 -3.42 -9.09
N ALA A 157 16.17 -3.15 -9.30
CA ALA A 157 17.19 -3.40 -8.30
C ALA A 157 16.94 -2.64 -6.98
N ASP A 158 16.59 -1.35 -7.07
CA ASP A 158 16.38 -0.49 -5.91
C ASP A 158 15.16 -0.93 -5.09
N HIS A 159 14.10 -1.48 -5.72
CA HIS A 159 12.96 -2.06 -5.00
C HIS A 159 13.40 -3.24 -4.13
N ARG A 160 14.26 -4.13 -4.67
CA ARG A 160 14.81 -5.27 -3.92
C ARG A 160 15.71 -4.82 -2.77
N VAL A 161 16.54 -3.78 -3.00
CA VAL A 161 17.39 -3.17 -1.96
C VAL A 161 16.50 -2.59 -0.86
N CYS A 162 15.50 -1.79 -1.22
CA CYS A 162 14.54 -1.19 -0.29
C CYS A 162 13.86 -2.27 0.57
N ALA A 163 13.28 -3.29 -0.05
CA ALA A 163 12.63 -4.40 0.65
C ALA A 163 13.57 -5.11 1.64
N SER A 164 14.83 -5.36 1.23
CA SER A 164 15.83 -6.01 2.07
C SER A 164 16.23 -5.19 3.28
N LEU A 165 16.42 -3.87 3.10
CA LEU A 165 16.76 -2.95 4.19
C LEU A 165 15.62 -2.80 5.20
N VAL A 166 14.37 -2.72 4.74
CA VAL A 166 13.19 -2.67 5.59
C VAL A 166 13.01 -3.96 6.39
N TYR A 167 13.18 -5.12 5.73
CA TYR A 167 13.10 -6.42 6.41
C TYR A 167 14.16 -6.56 7.51
N ASP A 168 15.41 -6.16 7.23
CA ASP A 168 16.48 -6.19 8.23
C ASP A 168 16.18 -5.25 9.40
N ALA A 169 15.69 -4.03 9.12
CA ALA A 169 15.28 -3.08 10.16
C ALA A 169 14.18 -3.64 11.06
N TRP A 170 13.14 -4.26 10.48
CA TRP A 170 12.06 -4.93 11.21
C TRP A 170 12.60 -5.98 12.19
N ARG A 171 13.53 -6.83 11.73
CA ARG A 171 14.18 -7.84 12.59
C ARG A 171 15.02 -7.22 13.69
N ARG A 172 15.87 -6.24 13.36
CA ARG A 172 16.79 -5.60 14.32
C ARG A 172 16.09 -4.74 15.37
N LEU A 173 14.89 -4.27 15.06
CA LEU A 173 14.04 -3.54 15.99
C LEU A 173 13.21 -4.47 16.91
N GLY A 174 13.26 -5.78 16.69
CA GLY A 174 12.52 -6.76 17.50
C GLY A 174 11.06 -6.93 17.09
N TYR A 175 10.76 -6.72 15.79
CA TYR A 175 9.42 -6.89 15.19
C TYR A 175 8.33 -5.98 15.78
N PRO A 176 8.56 -4.65 15.88
CA PRO A 176 7.68 -3.78 16.65
C PRO A 176 6.43 -3.31 15.91
N PHE A 177 6.29 -3.63 14.61
CA PHE A 177 5.19 -3.22 13.74
C PHE A 177 4.76 -4.36 12.82
N GLU A 178 3.52 -4.25 12.29
CA GLU A 178 3.04 -5.12 11.22
C GLU A 178 3.73 -4.76 9.90
N LEU A 179 4.30 -5.75 9.21
CA LEU A 179 5.00 -5.55 7.95
C LEU A 179 4.19 -6.13 6.79
N TYR A 180 3.89 -5.28 5.81
CA TYR A 180 3.23 -5.65 4.56
C TYR A 180 4.13 -5.37 3.36
N TYR A 181 4.09 -6.27 2.40
CA TYR A 181 4.67 -6.07 1.08
C TYR A 181 3.58 -5.67 0.08
N SER A 182 3.87 -4.67 -0.74
CA SER A 182 3.04 -4.23 -1.86
C SER A 182 3.66 -4.63 -3.19
N GLU A 183 2.84 -4.73 -4.22
CA GLU A 183 3.29 -4.97 -5.59
C GLU A 183 3.56 -3.66 -6.34
N SER A 184 4.53 -3.73 -7.26
CA SER A 184 4.74 -2.72 -8.30
C SER A 184 4.48 -3.39 -9.63
N MET A 185 3.25 -3.27 -10.15
CA MET A 185 2.82 -3.85 -11.44
C MET A 185 3.20 -5.31 -11.61
N THR A 186 2.45 -6.21 -10.94
CA THR A 186 2.67 -7.66 -11.03
C THR A 186 2.67 -8.14 -12.48
N GLY A 187 3.69 -8.93 -12.82
CA GLY A 187 3.94 -9.43 -14.16
C GLY A 187 4.90 -8.55 -14.99
N LEU A 188 5.06 -7.27 -14.65
CA LEU A 188 6.09 -6.39 -15.23
C LEU A 188 7.27 -6.22 -14.27
N GLN A 189 7.01 -5.74 -13.07
CA GLN A 189 8.05 -5.52 -12.06
C GLN A 189 8.01 -6.59 -10.97
N SER A 190 6.97 -6.62 -10.14
CA SER A 190 6.84 -7.64 -9.10
C SER A 190 6.56 -9.01 -9.71
N GLN A 191 7.37 -10.00 -9.34
CA GLN A 191 7.26 -11.38 -9.80
C GLN A 191 6.70 -12.27 -8.70
N PHE A 192 5.85 -13.24 -9.07
CA PHE A 192 5.25 -14.20 -8.11
C PHE A 192 4.53 -13.56 -6.94
N PHE A 193 3.98 -12.37 -7.12
CA PHE A 193 3.22 -11.69 -6.08
C PHE A 193 1.78 -12.24 -6.02
N HIS A 194 1.44 -12.85 -4.91
CA HIS A 194 0.10 -13.40 -4.64
C HIS A 194 -0.44 -12.76 -3.36
N PRO A 195 -1.25 -11.70 -3.46
CA PRO A 195 -1.73 -10.99 -2.28
C PRO A 195 -2.56 -11.91 -1.37
N THR A 196 -2.35 -11.74 -0.07
CA THR A 196 -3.13 -12.39 0.99
C THR A 196 -4.17 -11.45 1.58
N ASP A 197 -3.91 -10.16 1.49
CA ASP A 197 -4.70 -9.09 2.06
C ASP A 197 -5.05 -8.06 0.99
N TYR A 198 -6.26 -7.50 1.08
CA TYR A 198 -6.74 -6.53 0.10
C TYR A 198 -7.37 -5.33 0.80
N VAL A 199 -7.19 -4.16 0.22
CA VAL A 199 -7.87 -2.94 0.61
C VAL A 199 -8.75 -2.47 -0.53
N ASN A 200 -10.07 -2.39 -0.31
CA ASN A 200 -10.99 -1.80 -1.27
C ASN A 200 -10.80 -0.28 -1.32
N ILE A 201 -10.28 0.21 -2.43
CA ILE A 201 -9.97 1.62 -2.65
C ILE A 201 -10.97 2.31 -3.59
N SER A 202 -12.10 1.66 -3.93
CA SER A 202 -13.06 2.16 -4.92
C SER A 202 -13.51 3.61 -4.70
N GLU A 203 -13.64 4.03 -3.44
CA GLU A 203 -14.09 5.39 -3.09
C GLU A 203 -12.98 6.45 -3.13
N VAL A 204 -11.72 6.02 -3.28
CA VAL A 204 -10.55 6.90 -3.21
C VAL A 204 -9.57 6.70 -4.37
N ALA A 205 -9.92 5.86 -5.35
CA ALA A 205 -9.07 5.58 -6.51
C ALA A 205 -8.73 6.86 -7.30
N ASP A 206 -9.69 7.79 -7.42
CA ASP A 206 -9.45 9.07 -8.09
C ASP A 206 -8.43 9.93 -7.34
N ILE A 207 -8.44 9.92 -6.00
CA ILE A 207 -7.45 10.66 -5.19
C ILE A 207 -6.06 10.03 -5.33
N LYS A 208 -5.98 8.70 -5.35
CA LYS A 208 -4.73 7.99 -5.65
C LYS A 208 -4.20 8.39 -7.03
N ARG A 209 -5.05 8.36 -8.05
CA ARG A 209 -4.70 8.79 -9.40
C ARG A 209 -4.19 10.24 -9.40
N GLU A 210 -4.90 11.18 -8.76
CA GLU A 210 -4.50 12.58 -8.66
C GLU A 210 -3.10 12.71 -8.03
N SER A 211 -2.78 11.92 -7.00
CA SER A 211 -1.46 11.95 -6.37
C SER A 211 -0.35 11.51 -7.33
N LEU A 212 -0.59 10.46 -8.12
CA LEU A 212 0.38 10.00 -9.13
C LEU A 212 0.59 11.01 -10.26
N TYR A 213 -0.47 11.72 -10.65
CA TYR A 213 -0.38 12.79 -11.65
C TYR A 213 0.40 14.04 -11.16
N CYS A 214 0.77 14.10 -9.87
CA CYS A 214 1.73 15.09 -9.40
C CYS A 214 3.16 14.80 -9.90
N HIS A 215 3.49 13.53 -10.22
CA HIS A 215 4.80 13.11 -10.74
C HIS A 215 4.91 13.32 -12.26
N LYS A 216 4.75 14.56 -12.69
CA LYS A 216 4.69 14.96 -14.11
C LYS A 216 5.93 14.57 -14.90
N SER A 217 7.10 14.58 -14.25
CA SER A 217 8.36 14.18 -14.87
C SER A 217 8.40 12.71 -15.28
N GLN A 218 7.50 11.90 -14.71
CA GLN A 218 7.36 10.47 -14.99
C GLN A 218 6.28 10.15 -16.02
N LEU A 219 5.63 11.17 -16.62
CA LEU A 219 4.65 11.04 -17.70
C LEU A 219 3.48 10.07 -17.37
N PRO A 220 2.76 10.24 -16.26
CA PRO A 220 1.73 9.29 -15.83
C PRO A 220 0.58 9.13 -16.83
N ASP A 221 0.34 10.11 -17.69
CA ASP A 221 -0.65 10.03 -18.78
C ASP A 221 -0.38 8.86 -19.75
N ASP A 222 0.89 8.48 -19.91
CA ASP A 222 1.31 7.47 -20.88
C ASP A 222 1.14 6.04 -20.38
N TRP A 223 1.03 5.83 -19.05
CA TRP A 223 1.08 4.47 -18.50
C TRP A 223 0.10 4.16 -17.37
N TYR A 224 -0.45 5.16 -16.67
CA TYR A 224 -1.22 4.91 -15.45
C TYR A 224 -2.43 3.99 -15.69
N ASP A 225 -3.28 4.33 -16.68
CA ASP A 225 -4.55 3.63 -16.89
C ASP A 225 -4.34 2.16 -17.31
N ASP A 226 -3.31 1.89 -18.13
CA ASP A 226 -3.01 0.54 -18.61
C ASP A 226 -2.32 -0.32 -17.55
N TRP A 227 -1.47 0.27 -16.71
CA TRP A 227 -0.66 -0.45 -15.75
C TRP A 227 -1.28 -0.42 -14.35
N HIS A 228 -1.10 0.67 -13.59
CA HIS A 228 -1.61 0.73 -12.22
C HIS A 228 -3.14 0.70 -12.15
N GLY A 229 -3.82 1.49 -12.95
CA GLY A 229 -5.28 1.49 -13.03
C GLY A 229 -5.85 0.14 -13.50
N GLY A 230 -5.16 -0.54 -14.42
CA GLY A 230 -5.47 -1.90 -14.85
C GLY A 230 -5.32 -2.91 -13.70
N MET A 231 -4.23 -2.81 -12.92
CA MET A 231 -3.96 -3.68 -11.79
C MET A 231 -4.96 -3.47 -10.65
N GLU A 232 -5.29 -2.23 -10.32
CA GLU A 232 -6.30 -1.90 -9.30
C GLU A 232 -7.66 -2.51 -9.61
N LYS A 233 -8.08 -2.44 -10.87
CA LYS A 233 -9.33 -3.08 -11.36
C LYS A 233 -9.23 -4.61 -11.31
N PHE A 234 -8.05 -5.18 -11.60
CA PHE A 234 -7.82 -6.62 -11.49
C PHE A 234 -7.96 -7.07 -10.03
N ARG A 235 -7.28 -6.40 -9.09
CA ARG A 235 -7.39 -6.68 -7.65
C ARG A 235 -8.81 -6.46 -7.12
N GLY A 236 -9.50 -5.45 -7.62
CA GLY A 236 -10.90 -5.21 -7.29
C GLY A 236 -11.81 -6.39 -7.69
N ARG A 237 -11.56 -7.03 -8.85
CA ARG A 237 -12.30 -8.23 -9.26
C ARG A 237 -12.09 -9.42 -8.33
N GLU A 238 -10.92 -9.59 -7.76
CA GLU A 238 -10.61 -10.68 -6.82
C GLU A 238 -11.47 -10.59 -5.54
N ILE A 239 -11.83 -9.37 -5.10
CA ILE A 239 -12.65 -9.13 -3.89
C ILE A 239 -14.03 -8.52 -4.19
N SER A 240 -14.46 -8.52 -5.47
CA SER A 240 -15.78 -8.06 -5.89
C SER A 240 -16.06 -6.57 -5.65
N CYS A 241 -15.05 -5.68 -5.87
CA CYS A 241 -15.19 -4.23 -5.85
C CYS A 241 -14.62 -3.59 -7.14
N ALA A 242 -14.74 -2.27 -7.29
CA ALA A 242 -14.31 -1.57 -8.51
C ALA A 242 -12.79 -1.45 -8.61
N ALA A 243 -12.12 -1.17 -7.50
CA ALA A 243 -10.66 -1.05 -7.40
C ALA A 243 -10.17 -1.50 -6.03
N ALA A 244 -9.03 -2.19 -5.99
CA ALA A 244 -8.38 -2.60 -4.75
C ALA A 244 -6.86 -2.54 -4.87
N GLU A 245 -6.20 -2.44 -3.73
CA GLU A 245 -4.76 -2.65 -3.56
C GLU A 245 -4.54 -4.00 -2.88
N GLY A 246 -3.53 -4.75 -3.33
CA GLY A 246 -3.19 -6.06 -2.80
C GLY A 246 -1.89 -6.03 -1.99
N PHE A 247 -1.86 -6.77 -0.89
CA PHE A 247 -0.72 -6.83 0.02
C PHE A 247 -0.41 -8.26 0.43
N ILE A 248 0.82 -8.52 0.83
CA ILE A 248 1.20 -9.75 1.53
C ILE A 248 1.63 -9.37 2.94
N HIS A 249 0.87 -9.84 3.94
CA HIS A 249 1.23 -9.67 5.34
C HIS A 249 2.36 -10.64 5.72
N LEU A 250 3.47 -10.10 6.17
CA LEU A 250 4.57 -10.91 6.65
C LEU A 250 4.34 -11.32 8.11
N ASN A 251 3.67 -12.44 8.29
CA ASN A 251 3.43 -13.00 9.61
C ASN A 251 4.69 -13.70 10.12
N ARG A 252 5.07 -13.39 11.36
CA ARG A 252 6.01 -14.22 12.10
C ARG A 252 5.30 -15.52 12.48
N ALA A 253 5.91 -16.66 12.17
CA ALA A 253 5.42 -17.93 12.67
C ALA A 253 5.50 -17.94 14.22
N GLU A 254 4.34 -18.00 14.87
CA GLU A 254 4.26 -18.04 16.33
C GLU A 254 4.29 -19.47 16.89
N ASN A 255 4.09 -20.46 16.01
CA ASN A 255 4.01 -21.87 16.41
C ASN A 255 5.20 -22.66 15.91
N ASP A 256 5.84 -23.38 16.83
CA ASP A 256 6.80 -24.42 16.50
C ASP A 256 6.11 -25.55 15.72
N ILE A 257 6.74 -26.02 14.64
CA ILE A 257 6.34 -27.27 14.03
C ILE A 257 6.71 -28.38 15.03
N LYS A 258 5.69 -28.96 15.65
CA LYS A 258 5.89 -30.14 16.51
C LYS A 258 5.85 -31.37 15.63
N PHE A 259 6.98 -32.06 15.52
CA PHE A 259 7.08 -33.34 14.86
C PHE A 259 6.69 -34.48 15.82
#